data_4aa132132921780b1a901691b8439fe8
#
_entry.id   4aa132132921780b1a901691b8439fe8
#
_cell.length_a   1.000
_cell.length_b   1.000
_cell.length_c   1.000
_cell.angle_alpha   90.00
_cell.angle_beta   90.00
_cell.angle_gamma   90.00
#
_symmetry.space_group_name_H-M   'P 1'
#
loop_
_entity.id
_entity.type
_entity.pdbx_description
1 polymer ?
#
loop_
_entity_poly.entity_id
_entity_poly.type
_entity_poly.pdbx_seq_one_letter_code
_entity_poly.pdbx_strand_id
1 'polypeptide(L)'
;MTYYSETPREGISLPDGTFKGVLKDGKPSWGTLTDLYGIIYEGEFQDGKIQGKGIMTFPEGQRYEGDFVNEKFEGSGMYTWPNGNRYEGQFANGKFEGRGIYTWANGERYEGDFVNGEQHGKGVFTWSDGCCYEGDYDHGKQTGKGVYTQRDGEYYRGDFVDGLPSGRGFFFWADGDRYEGDFIEGKRTGKGVFIHKGGDCYYGEFVEGISHGKGIYIWTDGERYEGDFVNGQCTGKGVFFYKNGNRYEGDFVNGCKEGYGTMYYPDGRYDTGRWHDDNFMG
;
A
#
# COMPACT_ATOMS: atom_id res chain seq x y z
N MET A 1 -16.17 47.87 39.98
CA MET A 1 -16.51 46.60 39.32
C MET A 1 -17.66 46.84 38.38
N THR A 2 -17.39 47.06 37.12
CA THR A 2 -18.45 47.26 36.10
C THR A 2 -18.82 45.87 35.56
N TYR A 3 -19.95 45.37 35.99
CA TYR A 3 -20.57 44.17 35.41
C TYR A 3 -21.04 44.54 34.00
N TYR A 4 -20.33 44.14 32.94
CA TYR A 4 -20.85 44.13 31.60
C TYR A 4 -21.84 42.97 31.49
N SER A 5 -23.11 43.25 31.36
CA SER A 5 -24.11 42.23 31.02
C SER A 5 -23.93 41.89 29.54
N GLU A 6 -23.31 40.74 29.28
CA GLU A 6 -23.22 40.14 27.94
C GLU A 6 -24.57 39.57 27.56
N THR A 7 -25.49 40.41 27.11
CA THR A 7 -26.79 39.96 26.57
C THR A 7 -26.63 39.65 25.08
N PRO A 8 -27.01 38.45 24.61
CA PRO A 8 -27.03 38.15 23.20
C PRO A 8 -27.91 39.12 22.44
N ARG A 9 -27.43 39.72 21.35
CA ARG A 9 -28.20 40.62 20.50
C ARG A 9 -28.72 39.85 19.28
N GLU A 10 -29.96 40.03 18.90
CA GLU A 10 -30.57 39.46 17.70
C GLU A 10 -30.25 40.30 16.45
N GLY A 11 -29.73 39.65 15.40
CA GLY A 11 -29.71 40.13 14.03
C GLY A 11 -29.00 41.47 13.78
N ILE A 12 -27.69 41.57 14.10
CA ILE A 12 -26.91 42.76 13.73
C ILE A 12 -26.46 42.59 12.28
N SER A 13 -26.85 43.52 11.40
CA SER A 13 -26.28 43.58 10.04
C SER A 13 -24.84 44.06 10.10
N LEU A 14 -23.96 43.25 9.57
CA LEU A 14 -22.55 43.55 9.31
C LEU A 14 -22.34 43.72 7.80
N PRO A 15 -21.24 44.37 7.35
CA PRO A 15 -20.96 44.48 5.92
C PRO A 15 -20.92 43.09 5.21
N ASP A 16 -20.48 42.05 5.94
CA ASP A 16 -20.26 40.71 5.42
C ASP A 16 -21.42 39.73 5.72
N GLY A 17 -22.50 40.17 6.34
CA GLY A 17 -23.65 39.31 6.65
C GLY A 17 -24.46 39.72 7.89
N THR A 18 -25.13 38.77 8.50
CA THR A 18 -25.94 38.94 9.72
C THR A 18 -25.31 38.21 10.89
N PHE A 19 -25.04 38.92 11.99
CA PHE A 19 -24.48 38.35 13.22
C PHE A 19 -25.55 38.29 14.33
N LYS A 20 -25.55 37.20 15.07
CA LYS A 20 -26.37 36.94 16.23
C LYS A 20 -25.53 36.38 17.36
N GLY A 21 -25.33 37.12 18.45
CA GLY A 21 -24.47 36.67 19.55
C GLY A 21 -23.98 37.77 20.46
N VAL A 22 -22.86 37.54 21.10
CA VAL A 22 -22.25 38.42 22.12
C VAL A 22 -21.24 39.36 21.47
N LEU A 23 -21.32 40.64 21.82
CA LEU A 23 -20.36 41.67 21.44
C LEU A 23 -19.45 42.01 22.63
N LYS A 24 -18.15 42.18 22.34
CA LYS A 24 -17.18 42.79 23.24
C LYS A 24 -16.58 44.03 22.55
N ASP A 25 -16.62 45.16 23.23
CA ASP A 25 -16.17 46.44 22.69
C ASP A 25 -16.79 46.78 21.31
N GLY A 26 -18.08 46.40 21.12
CA GLY A 26 -18.82 46.63 19.91
C GLY A 26 -18.52 45.69 18.74
N LYS A 27 -17.67 44.70 18.94
CA LYS A 27 -17.29 43.68 17.93
C LYS A 27 -17.79 42.29 18.34
N PRO A 28 -18.10 41.38 17.38
CA PRO A 28 -18.34 39.96 17.67
C PRO A 28 -17.27 39.34 18.54
N SER A 29 -17.70 38.56 19.55
CA SER A 29 -16.80 37.76 20.43
C SER A 29 -17.19 36.29 20.49
N TRP A 30 -18.50 35.99 20.46
CA TRP A 30 -19.06 34.64 20.33
C TRP A 30 -20.45 34.68 19.73
N GLY A 31 -20.78 33.79 18.80
CA GLY A 31 -22.11 33.72 18.22
C GLY A 31 -22.15 33.12 16.83
N THR A 32 -23.22 33.39 16.11
CA THR A 32 -23.50 32.91 14.75
C THR A 32 -23.38 34.05 13.76
N LEU A 33 -22.55 33.88 12.75
CA LEU A 33 -22.49 34.76 11.56
C LEU A 33 -23.03 33.96 10.37
N THR A 34 -24.02 34.56 9.67
CA THR A 34 -24.44 34.06 8.36
C THR A 34 -23.97 35.07 7.32
N ASP A 35 -23.08 34.66 6.43
CA ASP A 35 -22.52 35.53 5.41
C ASP A 35 -23.48 35.73 4.22
N LEU A 36 -23.07 36.58 3.28
CA LEU A 36 -23.89 36.92 2.09
C LEU A 36 -24.05 35.76 1.11
N TYR A 37 -23.21 34.69 1.24
CA TYR A 37 -23.25 33.48 0.40
C TYR A 37 -24.01 32.34 1.08
N GLY A 38 -24.53 32.56 2.30
CA GLY A 38 -25.24 31.53 3.06
C GLY A 38 -24.36 30.60 3.87
N ILE A 39 -23.08 30.90 4.00
CA ILE A 39 -22.16 30.16 4.92
C ILE A 39 -22.53 30.56 6.35
N ILE A 40 -22.70 29.59 7.23
CA ILE A 40 -23.02 29.80 8.63
C ILE A 40 -21.78 29.40 9.45
N TYR A 41 -21.27 30.36 10.24
CA TYR A 41 -20.26 30.10 11.25
C TYR A 41 -20.88 30.28 12.64
N GLU A 42 -20.62 29.36 13.54
CA GLU A 42 -20.98 29.43 14.96
C GLU A 42 -19.71 29.16 15.80
N GLY A 43 -19.30 30.13 16.62
CA GLY A 43 -18.11 29.99 17.43
C GLY A 43 -17.52 31.29 17.95
N GLU A 44 -16.22 31.23 18.18
CA GLU A 44 -15.42 32.31 18.78
C GLU A 44 -14.97 33.34 17.72
N PHE A 45 -14.91 34.60 18.15
CA PHE A 45 -14.37 35.71 17.37
C PHE A 45 -13.33 36.47 18.19
N GLN A 46 -12.29 36.95 17.54
CA GLN A 46 -11.34 37.89 18.11
C GLN A 46 -11.27 39.14 17.23
N ASP A 47 -11.45 40.31 17.84
CA ASP A 47 -11.49 41.59 17.14
C ASP A 47 -12.50 41.65 15.98
N GLY A 48 -13.57 40.83 16.06
CA GLY A 48 -14.61 40.74 15.04
C GLY A 48 -14.31 39.74 13.91
N LYS A 49 -13.18 39.04 13.95
CA LYS A 49 -12.81 38.02 12.97
C LYS A 49 -13.00 36.61 13.54
N ILE A 50 -13.35 35.66 12.69
CA ILE A 50 -13.44 34.23 13.04
C ILE A 50 -12.06 33.76 13.58
N GLN A 51 -12.05 33.25 14.80
CA GLN A 51 -10.85 32.84 15.51
C GLN A 51 -11.23 31.85 16.62
N GLY A 52 -10.30 30.93 16.99
CA GLY A 52 -10.57 29.97 18.07
C GLY A 52 -11.43 28.79 17.60
N LYS A 53 -12.27 28.26 18.48
CA LYS A 53 -13.09 27.09 18.16
C LYS A 53 -14.44 27.48 17.54
N GLY A 54 -14.85 26.70 16.54
CA GLY A 54 -16.12 26.94 15.88
C GLY A 54 -16.55 25.85 14.92
N ILE A 55 -17.76 26.08 14.39
CA ILE A 55 -18.38 25.22 13.39
C ILE A 55 -18.69 26.09 12.17
N MET A 56 -18.27 25.65 11.00
CA MET A 56 -18.63 26.29 9.74
C MET A 56 -19.45 25.31 8.89
N THR A 57 -20.63 25.76 8.47
CA THR A 57 -21.54 25.00 7.60
C THR A 57 -21.72 25.73 6.29
N PHE A 58 -21.49 25.03 5.19
CA PHE A 58 -21.62 25.55 3.84
C PHE A 58 -23.01 25.27 3.26
N PRO A 59 -23.49 26.09 2.33
CA PRO A 59 -24.83 25.92 1.73
C PRO A 59 -25.05 24.57 1.04
N GLU A 60 -23.98 24.00 0.52
CA GLU A 60 -23.98 22.66 -0.14
C GLU A 60 -23.96 21.51 0.87
N GLY A 61 -23.94 21.80 2.19
CA GLY A 61 -24.01 20.81 3.27
C GLY A 61 -22.67 20.29 3.79
N GLN A 62 -21.53 20.80 3.31
CA GLN A 62 -20.25 20.51 3.97
C GLN A 62 -20.23 21.18 5.35
N ARG A 63 -19.50 20.56 6.29
CA ARG A 63 -19.38 21.07 7.66
C ARG A 63 -17.95 20.87 8.16
N TYR A 64 -17.37 21.93 8.69
CA TYR A 64 -16.13 21.89 9.47
C TYR A 64 -16.43 22.18 10.93
N GLU A 65 -15.78 21.44 11.83
CA GLU A 65 -15.77 21.68 13.27
C GLU A 65 -14.34 21.58 13.76
N GLY A 66 -13.81 22.66 14.34
CA GLY A 66 -12.40 22.68 14.78
C GLY A 66 -11.88 24.06 15.10
N ASP A 67 -10.56 24.17 15.00
CA ASP A 67 -9.85 25.40 15.29
C ASP A 67 -9.78 26.32 14.06
N PHE A 68 -9.85 27.62 14.30
CA PHE A 68 -9.73 28.68 13.29
C PHE A 68 -8.63 29.65 13.68
N VAL A 69 -7.79 30.01 12.74
CA VAL A 69 -6.82 31.10 12.85
C VAL A 69 -6.90 31.96 11.60
N ASN A 70 -7.11 33.26 11.79
CA ASN A 70 -7.29 34.21 10.69
C ASN A 70 -8.31 33.71 9.64
N GLU A 71 -9.50 33.27 10.11
CA GLU A 71 -10.62 32.81 9.29
C GLU A 71 -10.36 31.54 8.49
N LYS A 72 -9.24 30.83 8.74
CA LYS A 72 -8.88 29.56 8.09
C LYS A 72 -8.98 28.40 9.06
N PHE A 73 -9.26 27.21 8.55
CA PHE A 73 -9.14 25.97 9.29
C PHE A 73 -7.68 25.76 9.68
N GLU A 74 -7.45 25.50 10.96
CA GLU A 74 -6.12 25.36 11.55
C GLU A 74 -6.18 24.35 12.68
N GLY A 75 -5.02 23.80 13.10
CA GLY A 75 -4.96 22.88 14.23
C GLY A 75 -5.81 21.62 14.03
N SER A 76 -6.50 21.19 15.10
CA SER A 76 -7.32 19.98 15.07
C SER A 76 -8.75 20.27 14.62
N GLY A 77 -9.27 19.44 13.74
CA GLY A 77 -10.65 19.60 13.27
C GLY A 77 -11.19 18.37 12.57
N MET A 78 -12.51 18.44 12.31
CA MET A 78 -13.25 17.46 11.54
C MET A 78 -13.96 18.15 10.38
N TYR A 79 -13.79 17.62 9.17
CA TYR A 79 -14.49 18.06 7.97
C TYR A 79 -15.38 16.92 7.45
N THR A 80 -16.65 17.21 7.21
CA THR A 80 -17.62 16.25 6.67
C THR A 80 -18.22 16.75 5.38
N TRP A 81 -18.41 15.85 4.42
CA TRP A 81 -19.05 16.12 3.12
C TRP A 81 -20.46 15.55 3.08
N PRO A 82 -21.36 16.13 2.29
CA PRO A 82 -22.74 15.63 2.13
C PRO A 82 -22.83 14.20 1.60
N ASN A 83 -21.82 13.76 0.86
CA ASN A 83 -21.73 12.37 0.35
C ASN A 83 -21.36 11.34 1.42
N GLY A 84 -21.10 11.75 2.67
CA GLY A 84 -20.73 10.88 3.78
C GLY A 84 -19.22 10.71 3.98
N ASN A 85 -18.38 11.30 3.15
CA ASN A 85 -16.94 11.35 3.42
C ASN A 85 -16.66 12.18 4.67
N ARG A 86 -15.59 11.85 5.37
CA ARG A 86 -15.16 12.55 6.58
C ARG A 86 -13.64 12.58 6.66
N TYR A 87 -13.08 13.72 7.06
CA TYR A 87 -11.72 13.85 7.52
C TYR A 87 -11.69 14.29 8.98
N GLU A 88 -10.81 13.70 9.78
CA GLU A 88 -10.52 14.08 11.16
C GLU A 88 -9.02 14.11 11.35
N GLY A 89 -8.47 15.27 11.72
CA GLY A 89 -7.01 15.42 11.84
C GLY A 89 -6.56 16.86 11.96
N GLN A 90 -5.32 17.06 11.56
CA GLN A 90 -4.69 18.38 11.59
C GLN A 90 -4.99 19.15 10.30
N PHE A 91 -5.10 20.46 10.45
CA PHE A 91 -5.27 21.44 9.37
C PHE A 91 -4.19 22.51 9.45
N ALA A 92 -3.73 22.96 8.31
CA ALA A 92 -2.92 24.15 8.20
C ALA A 92 -3.36 24.95 6.96
N ASN A 93 -3.66 26.24 7.17
CA ASN A 93 -4.15 27.15 6.11
C ASN A 93 -5.34 26.60 5.31
N GLY A 94 -6.25 25.87 5.95
CA GLY A 94 -7.43 25.27 5.33
C GLY A 94 -7.21 23.97 4.59
N LYS A 95 -6.02 23.37 4.67
CA LYS A 95 -5.68 22.09 4.06
C LYS A 95 -5.42 21.02 5.13
N PHE A 96 -5.64 19.75 4.77
CA PHE A 96 -5.20 18.63 5.60
C PHE A 96 -3.69 18.64 5.70
N GLU A 97 -3.18 18.50 6.92
CA GLU A 97 -1.75 18.57 7.23
C GLU A 97 -1.44 17.64 8.41
N GLY A 98 -0.19 17.13 8.51
CA GLY A 98 0.19 16.25 9.60
C GLY A 98 -0.65 14.98 9.70
N ARG A 99 -0.92 14.51 10.90
CA ARG A 99 -1.67 13.25 11.12
C ARG A 99 -3.17 13.45 10.97
N GLY A 100 -3.79 12.51 10.26
CA GLY A 100 -5.25 12.52 10.07
C GLY A 100 -5.82 11.18 9.65
N ILE A 101 -7.15 11.13 9.69
CA ILE A 101 -7.96 9.99 9.26
C ILE A 101 -8.94 10.50 8.21
N TYR A 102 -8.88 9.93 7.02
CA TYR A 102 -9.90 10.14 5.99
C TYR A 102 -10.73 8.87 5.85
N THR A 103 -12.04 9.00 5.96
CA THR A 103 -13.01 7.91 5.80
C THR A 103 -13.91 8.24 4.61
N TRP A 104 -13.94 7.35 3.63
CA TRP A 104 -14.83 7.45 2.48
C TRP A 104 -16.23 6.89 2.80
N ALA A 105 -17.23 7.36 2.11
CA ALA A 105 -18.61 6.90 2.28
C ALA A 105 -18.82 5.40 1.97
N ASN A 106 -17.95 4.82 1.15
CA ASN A 106 -17.96 3.39 0.83
C ASN A 106 -17.31 2.52 1.92
N GLY A 107 -16.83 3.12 3.03
CA GLY A 107 -16.20 2.42 4.15
C GLY A 107 -14.68 2.28 4.03
N GLU A 108 -14.07 2.72 2.96
CA GLU A 108 -12.61 2.81 2.88
C GLU A 108 -12.07 3.83 3.88
N ARG A 109 -10.84 3.63 4.32
CA ARG A 109 -10.22 4.46 5.35
C ARG A 109 -8.72 4.60 5.12
N TYR A 110 -8.23 5.83 5.19
CA TYR A 110 -6.80 6.12 5.31
C TYR A 110 -6.52 6.73 6.69
N GLU A 111 -5.48 6.24 7.34
CA GLU A 111 -4.92 6.82 8.57
C GLU A 111 -3.42 7.03 8.38
N GLY A 112 -2.95 8.27 8.42
CA GLY A 112 -1.55 8.55 8.14
C GLY A 112 -1.24 10.04 8.11
N ASP A 113 -0.10 10.33 7.49
CA ASP A 113 0.37 11.68 7.31
C ASP A 113 -0.25 12.32 6.07
N PHE A 114 -0.50 13.63 6.14
CA PHE A 114 -0.97 14.47 5.05
C PHE A 114 -0.03 15.66 4.88
N VAL A 115 0.21 16.04 3.64
CA VAL A 115 0.92 17.27 3.27
C VAL A 115 0.13 17.97 2.18
N ASN A 116 -0.24 19.23 2.41
CA ASN A 116 -1.02 20.05 1.48
C ASN A 116 -2.34 19.43 1.00
N GLY A 117 -2.97 18.56 1.79
CA GLY A 117 -4.22 17.88 1.48
C GLY A 117 -4.06 16.50 0.85
N GLU A 118 -2.86 16.04 0.57
CA GLU A 118 -2.57 14.74 -0.03
C GLU A 118 -1.94 13.78 0.98
N GLN A 119 -2.22 12.49 0.84
CA GLN A 119 -1.58 11.42 1.61
C GLN A 119 -0.06 11.45 1.36
N HIS A 120 0.73 11.43 2.43
CA HIS A 120 2.18 11.51 2.36
C HIS A 120 2.81 10.74 3.53
N GLY A 121 4.15 10.54 3.51
CA GLY A 121 4.86 9.92 4.63
C GLY A 121 4.38 8.51 4.93
N LYS A 122 4.05 8.22 6.18
CA LYS A 122 3.56 6.90 6.60
C LYS A 122 2.05 6.87 6.74
N GLY A 123 1.44 5.79 6.23
CA GLY A 123 0.00 5.61 6.35
C GLY A 123 -0.46 4.18 6.20
N VAL A 124 -1.70 3.98 6.64
CA VAL A 124 -2.44 2.72 6.50
C VAL A 124 -3.70 3.02 5.69
N PHE A 125 -3.88 2.32 4.58
CA PHE A 125 -5.11 2.34 3.80
C PHE A 125 -5.83 1.00 3.97
N THR A 126 -7.10 1.05 4.33
CA THR A 126 -7.97 -0.13 4.42
C THR A 126 -9.08 0.01 3.40
N TRP A 127 -9.15 -0.94 2.47
CA TRP A 127 -10.21 -1.02 1.47
C TRP A 127 -11.50 -1.59 2.07
N SER A 128 -12.62 -1.33 1.40
CA SER A 128 -13.94 -1.80 1.83
C SER A 128 -14.09 -3.33 1.82
N ASP A 129 -13.27 -4.05 1.06
CA ASP A 129 -13.22 -5.51 1.02
C ASP A 129 -12.38 -6.12 2.16
N GLY A 130 -11.68 -5.29 2.94
CA GLY A 130 -10.84 -5.70 4.05
C GLY A 130 -9.36 -5.89 3.69
N CYS A 131 -8.96 -5.65 2.44
CA CYS A 131 -7.55 -5.52 2.10
C CYS A 131 -6.93 -4.32 2.82
N CYS A 132 -5.63 -4.36 3.05
CA CYS A 132 -4.90 -3.31 3.75
C CYS A 132 -3.53 -3.07 3.14
N TYR A 133 -3.13 -1.80 3.05
CA TYR A 133 -1.75 -1.41 2.79
C TYR A 133 -1.24 -0.57 3.94
N GLU A 134 -0.06 -0.90 4.43
CA GLU A 134 0.70 -0.14 5.42
C GLU A 134 2.09 0.18 4.86
N GLY A 135 2.44 1.45 4.71
CA GLY A 135 3.73 1.81 4.11
C GLY A 135 3.91 3.29 3.84
N ASP A 136 4.83 3.55 2.92
CA ASP A 136 5.17 4.90 2.49
C ASP A 136 4.20 5.41 1.42
N TYR A 137 3.91 6.72 1.49
CA TYR A 137 3.09 7.45 0.54
C TYR A 137 3.84 8.69 0.05
N ASP A 138 3.68 8.98 -1.22
CA ASP A 138 4.10 10.24 -1.84
C ASP A 138 3.01 10.73 -2.79
N HIS A 139 2.47 11.95 -2.53
CA HIS A 139 1.39 12.57 -3.32
C HIS A 139 0.21 11.61 -3.59
N GLY A 140 -0.28 10.95 -2.54
CA GLY A 140 -1.41 10.02 -2.60
C GLY A 140 -1.09 8.64 -3.17
N LYS A 141 0.14 8.36 -3.56
CA LYS A 141 0.56 7.07 -4.12
C LYS A 141 1.39 6.26 -3.14
N GLN A 142 1.13 4.97 -3.09
CA GLN A 142 1.96 4.01 -2.35
C GLN A 142 3.34 3.92 -3.00
N THR A 143 4.40 4.06 -2.21
CA THR A 143 5.80 4.08 -2.68
C THR A 143 6.72 3.48 -1.61
N GLY A 144 8.04 3.46 -1.89
CA GLY A 144 9.04 3.04 -0.90
C GLY A 144 8.77 1.65 -0.32
N LYS A 145 8.81 1.53 1.00
CA LYS A 145 8.59 0.26 1.70
C LYS A 145 7.16 0.14 2.21
N GLY A 146 6.55 -1.03 1.98
CA GLY A 146 5.20 -1.29 2.46
C GLY A 146 4.86 -2.78 2.59
N VAL A 147 3.70 -3.01 3.19
CA VAL A 147 3.06 -4.31 3.29
C VAL A 147 1.63 -4.17 2.73
N TYR A 148 1.31 -4.96 1.74
CA TYR A 148 -0.05 -5.13 1.24
C TYR A 148 -0.58 -6.48 1.70
N THR A 149 -1.69 -6.51 2.38
CA THR A 149 -2.33 -7.73 2.91
C THR A 149 -3.72 -7.87 2.31
N GLN A 150 -4.02 -9.02 1.74
CA GLN A 150 -5.34 -9.39 1.24
C GLN A 150 -6.20 -9.98 2.36
N ARG A 151 -7.50 -9.99 2.15
CA ARG A 151 -8.49 -10.50 3.12
C ARG A 151 -8.28 -11.97 3.50
N ASP A 152 -7.79 -12.79 2.57
CA ASP A 152 -7.52 -14.22 2.76
C ASP A 152 -6.18 -14.51 3.47
N GLY A 153 -5.41 -13.45 3.80
CA GLY A 153 -4.13 -13.55 4.47
C GLY A 153 -2.92 -13.61 3.55
N GLU A 154 -3.12 -13.58 2.23
CA GLU A 154 -2.00 -13.34 1.31
C GLU A 154 -1.39 -11.97 1.57
N TYR A 155 -0.08 -11.85 1.45
CA TYR A 155 0.56 -10.55 1.60
C TYR A 155 1.83 -10.41 0.76
N TYR A 156 2.07 -9.19 0.33
CA TYR A 156 3.33 -8.74 -0.20
C TYR A 156 3.99 -7.79 0.79
N ARG A 157 5.28 -7.94 1.00
CA ARG A 157 6.11 -7.03 1.79
C ARG A 157 7.36 -6.68 1.00
N GLY A 158 7.58 -5.41 0.69
CA GLY A 158 8.73 -5.01 -0.11
C GLY A 158 8.66 -3.59 -0.61
N ASP A 159 9.32 -3.37 -1.74
CA ASP A 159 9.35 -2.07 -2.42
C ASP A 159 8.10 -1.86 -3.26
N PHE A 160 7.62 -0.62 -3.27
CA PHE A 160 6.51 -0.15 -4.09
C PHE A 160 6.93 1.04 -4.94
N VAL A 161 6.41 1.10 -6.15
CA VAL A 161 6.51 2.24 -7.06
C VAL A 161 5.13 2.46 -7.67
N ASP A 162 4.57 3.67 -7.53
CA ASP A 162 3.25 4.06 -8.06
C ASP A 162 2.12 3.06 -7.72
N GLY A 163 2.13 2.52 -6.49
CA GLY A 163 1.12 1.59 -6.00
C GLY A 163 1.32 0.11 -6.36
N LEU A 164 2.38 -0.23 -7.08
CA LEU A 164 2.67 -1.59 -7.49
C LEU A 164 3.96 -2.13 -6.83
N PRO A 165 3.98 -3.43 -6.44
CA PRO A 165 5.20 -4.11 -6.05
C PRO A 165 6.29 -3.95 -7.12
N SER A 166 7.43 -3.35 -6.78
CA SER A 166 8.57 -3.12 -7.69
C SER A 166 9.86 -3.01 -6.90
N GLY A 167 10.91 -3.74 -7.32
CA GLY A 167 12.15 -3.88 -6.55
C GLY A 167 12.19 -5.19 -5.78
N ARG A 168 12.80 -5.20 -4.59
CA ARG A 168 12.93 -6.41 -3.77
C ARG A 168 11.71 -6.59 -2.87
N GLY A 169 11.19 -7.82 -2.83
CA GLY A 169 10.06 -8.14 -1.98
C GLY A 169 9.89 -9.60 -1.64
N PHE A 170 8.98 -9.84 -0.74
CA PHE A 170 8.53 -11.15 -0.29
C PHE A 170 7.02 -11.25 -0.52
N PHE A 171 6.57 -12.32 -1.13
CA PHE A 171 5.15 -12.65 -1.28
C PHE A 171 4.83 -13.97 -0.58
N PHE A 172 3.75 -13.99 0.16
CA PHE A 172 3.20 -15.17 0.82
C PHE A 172 1.78 -15.42 0.30
N TRP A 173 1.55 -16.60 -0.25
CA TRP A 173 0.24 -17.04 -0.71
C TRP A 173 -0.54 -17.76 0.38
N ALA A 174 -1.85 -17.67 0.34
CA ALA A 174 -2.74 -18.30 1.32
C ALA A 174 -2.61 -19.84 1.38
N ASP A 175 -2.19 -20.47 0.29
CA ASP A 175 -1.94 -21.90 0.24
C ASP A 175 -0.62 -22.33 0.90
N GLY A 176 0.24 -21.36 1.29
CA GLY A 176 1.51 -21.57 1.97
C GLY A 176 2.75 -21.48 1.07
N ASP A 177 2.58 -21.24 -0.22
CA ASP A 177 3.69 -20.92 -1.12
C ASP A 177 4.31 -19.57 -0.72
N ARG A 178 5.58 -19.36 -1.05
CA ARG A 178 6.28 -18.10 -0.77
C ARG A 178 7.35 -17.81 -1.81
N TYR A 179 7.53 -16.54 -2.08
CA TYR A 179 8.56 -16.03 -2.98
C TYR A 179 9.33 -14.89 -2.34
N GLU A 180 10.64 -14.89 -2.50
CA GLU A 180 11.50 -13.75 -2.16
C GLU A 180 12.40 -13.44 -3.36
N GLY A 181 12.34 -12.21 -3.86
CA GLY A 181 13.13 -11.84 -5.03
C GLY A 181 12.74 -10.48 -5.60
N ASP A 182 13.06 -10.31 -6.89
CA ASP A 182 12.83 -9.07 -7.62
C ASP A 182 11.41 -9.05 -8.22
N PHE A 183 10.82 -7.85 -8.23
CA PHE A 183 9.51 -7.56 -8.81
C PHE A 183 9.59 -6.37 -9.78
N ILE A 184 8.81 -6.39 -10.83
CA ILE A 184 8.52 -5.26 -11.70
C ILE A 184 7.00 -5.24 -11.93
N GLU A 185 6.34 -4.12 -11.61
CA GLU A 185 4.90 -3.92 -11.81
C GLU A 185 4.05 -5.09 -11.29
N GLY A 186 4.37 -5.58 -10.09
CA GLY A 186 3.68 -6.68 -9.42
C GLY A 186 4.07 -8.09 -9.90
N LYS A 187 4.92 -8.23 -10.89
CA LYS A 187 5.36 -9.53 -11.43
C LYS A 187 6.73 -9.92 -10.91
N ARG A 188 6.87 -11.18 -10.52
CA ARG A 188 8.17 -11.76 -10.16
C ARG A 188 9.08 -11.73 -11.39
N THR A 189 10.31 -11.24 -11.23
CA THR A 189 11.29 -11.10 -12.30
C THR A 189 12.71 -11.24 -11.76
N GLY A 190 13.73 -11.19 -12.63
CA GLY A 190 15.13 -11.22 -12.19
C GLY A 190 15.43 -12.44 -11.32
N LYS A 191 16.14 -12.24 -10.22
CA LYS A 191 16.56 -13.32 -9.33
C LYS A 191 15.64 -13.47 -8.12
N GLY A 192 15.31 -14.72 -7.78
CA GLY A 192 14.49 -15.01 -6.63
C GLY A 192 14.54 -16.44 -6.16
N VAL A 193 13.85 -16.67 -5.06
CA VAL A 193 13.64 -17.98 -4.44
C VAL A 193 12.15 -18.21 -4.34
N PHE A 194 11.66 -19.28 -4.91
CA PHE A 194 10.28 -19.74 -4.74
C PHE A 194 10.28 -21.02 -3.90
N ILE A 195 9.48 -21.07 -2.88
CA ILE A 195 9.36 -22.23 -2.00
C ILE A 195 7.89 -22.65 -1.99
N HIS A 196 7.63 -23.85 -2.49
CA HIS A 196 6.31 -24.47 -2.43
C HIS A 196 5.95 -24.86 -1.00
N LYS A 197 4.67 -24.85 -0.67
CA LYS A 197 4.16 -25.32 0.64
C LYS A 197 4.60 -26.72 0.99
N GLY A 198 4.81 -27.55 -0.03
CA GLY A 198 5.31 -28.92 0.11
C GLY A 198 6.78 -29.00 0.47
N GLY A 199 7.53 -27.90 0.35
CA GLY A 199 8.95 -27.80 0.67
C GLY A 199 9.89 -27.82 -0.54
N ASP A 200 9.39 -28.07 -1.74
CA ASP A 200 10.21 -27.95 -2.97
C ASP A 200 10.63 -26.49 -3.15
N CYS A 201 11.88 -26.28 -3.61
CA CYS A 201 12.44 -24.94 -3.76
C CYS A 201 13.03 -24.72 -5.15
N TYR A 202 12.78 -23.53 -5.71
CA TYR A 202 13.47 -23.03 -6.88
C TYR A 202 14.30 -21.80 -6.53
N TYR A 203 15.56 -21.80 -6.93
CA TYR A 203 16.48 -20.68 -6.83
C TYR A 203 16.95 -20.32 -8.23
N GLY A 204 16.65 -19.15 -8.73
CA GLY A 204 17.03 -18.82 -10.09
C GLY A 204 16.41 -17.54 -10.64
N GLU A 205 16.39 -17.49 -11.96
CA GLU A 205 15.86 -16.37 -12.72
C GLU A 205 14.35 -16.55 -12.98
N PHE A 206 13.64 -15.43 -13.02
CA PHE A 206 12.20 -15.35 -13.31
C PHE A 206 11.94 -14.35 -14.44
N VAL A 207 11.00 -14.68 -15.29
CA VAL A 207 10.44 -13.78 -16.32
C VAL A 207 8.94 -13.90 -16.25
N GLU A 208 8.23 -12.76 -16.08
CA GLU A 208 6.77 -12.70 -16.01
C GLU A 208 6.16 -13.69 -14.99
N GLY A 209 6.84 -13.89 -13.85
CA GLY A 209 6.37 -14.76 -12.77
C GLY A 209 6.74 -16.24 -12.92
N ILE A 210 7.40 -16.64 -14.01
CA ILE A 210 7.73 -18.04 -14.33
C ILE A 210 9.26 -18.23 -14.25
N SER A 211 9.72 -19.39 -13.73
CA SER A 211 11.13 -19.73 -13.71
C SER A 211 11.69 -19.81 -15.13
N HIS A 212 12.83 -19.15 -15.35
CA HIS A 212 13.49 -19.02 -16.64
C HIS A 212 15.01 -18.89 -16.47
N GLY A 213 15.78 -18.97 -17.56
CA GLY A 213 17.24 -18.78 -17.49
C GLY A 213 17.94 -19.84 -16.65
N LYS A 214 18.92 -19.45 -15.85
CA LYS A 214 19.65 -20.35 -14.98
C LYS A 214 19.01 -20.49 -13.62
N GLY A 215 18.93 -21.75 -13.12
CA GLY A 215 18.35 -22.01 -11.81
C GLY A 215 18.73 -23.35 -11.21
N ILE A 216 18.31 -23.51 -9.95
CA ILE A 216 18.44 -24.74 -9.17
C ILE A 216 17.05 -25.08 -8.66
N TYR A 217 16.57 -26.28 -8.92
CA TYR A 217 15.37 -26.82 -8.31
C TYR A 217 15.74 -27.95 -7.35
N ILE A 218 15.22 -27.90 -6.13
CA ILE A 218 15.47 -28.89 -5.08
C ILE A 218 14.12 -29.47 -4.66
N TRP A 219 13.95 -30.77 -4.84
CA TRP A 219 12.78 -31.51 -4.39
C TRP A 219 12.91 -31.89 -2.91
N THR A 220 11.77 -32.08 -2.26
CA THR A 220 11.70 -32.45 -0.83
C THR A 220 12.32 -33.81 -0.53
N ASP A 221 12.42 -34.69 -1.51
CA ASP A 221 13.07 -35.99 -1.36
C ASP A 221 14.60 -35.93 -1.46
N GLY A 222 15.15 -34.73 -1.68
CA GLY A 222 16.59 -34.45 -1.76
C GLY A 222 17.17 -34.49 -3.17
N GLU A 223 16.39 -34.80 -4.18
CA GLU A 223 16.83 -34.67 -5.58
C GLU A 223 17.01 -33.20 -5.96
N ARG A 224 17.87 -32.91 -6.94
CA ARG A 224 18.23 -31.57 -7.32
C ARG A 224 18.56 -31.48 -8.81
N TYR A 225 18.04 -30.47 -9.48
CA TYR A 225 18.45 -30.07 -10.81
C TYR A 225 19.14 -28.72 -10.79
N GLU A 226 20.24 -28.58 -11.52
CA GLU A 226 20.96 -27.34 -11.76
C GLU A 226 21.13 -27.16 -13.26
N GLY A 227 20.57 -26.09 -13.85
CA GLY A 227 20.66 -25.92 -15.30
C GLY A 227 19.79 -24.81 -15.85
N ASP A 228 19.46 -24.97 -17.13
CA ASP A 228 18.60 -24.05 -17.85
C ASP A 228 17.12 -24.35 -17.63
N PHE A 229 16.32 -23.27 -17.52
CA PHE A 229 14.88 -23.30 -17.44
C PHE A 229 14.25 -22.45 -18.55
N VAL A 230 13.22 -22.97 -19.18
CA VAL A 230 12.36 -22.22 -20.09
C VAL A 230 10.92 -22.49 -19.76
N ASN A 231 10.15 -21.42 -19.48
CA ASN A 231 8.73 -21.51 -19.13
C ASN A 231 8.42 -22.54 -18.01
N GLY A 232 9.27 -22.56 -16.97
CA GLY A 232 9.09 -23.41 -15.80
C GLY A 232 9.64 -24.84 -15.94
N GLN A 233 10.17 -25.20 -17.10
CA GLN A 233 10.66 -26.55 -17.35
C GLN A 233 12.17 -26.59 -17.49
N CYS A 234 12.77 -27.64 -16.92
CA CYS A 234 14.18 -27.95 -17.13
C CYS A 234 14.45 -28.22 -18.61
N THR A 235 15.40 -27.51 -19.20
CA THR A 235 15.73 -27.63 -20.64
C THR A 235 17.20 -27.29 -20.87
N GLY A 236 17.70 -27.44 -22.12
CA GLY A 236 19.10 -27.13 -22.43
C GLY A 236 20.09 -27.96 -21.66
N LYS A 237 21.16 -27.32 -21.16
CA LYS A 237 22.22 -28.00 -20.39
C LYS A 237 21.93 -27.97 -18.91
N GLY A 238 22.08 -29.13 -18.25
CA GLY A 238 21.88 -29.24 -16.81
C GLY A 238 22.56 -30.46 -16.17
N VAL A 239 22.50 -30.42 -14.83
CA VAL A 239 22.99 -31.54 -13.98
C VAL A 239 21.84 -31.95 -13.06
N PHE A 240 21.46 -33.22 -13.07
CA PHE A 240 20.50 -33.80 -12.16
C PHE A 240 21.21 -34.69 -11.13
N PHE A 241 20.99 -34.43 -9.85
CA PHE A 241 21.47 -35.19 -8.73
C PHE A 241 20.35 -36.03 -8.15
N TYR A 242 20.46 -37.34 -8.24
CA TYR A 242 19.47 -38.28 -7.71
C TYR A 242 19.76 -38.60 -6.24
N LYS A 243 18.75 -38.89 -5.46
CA LYS A 243 18.87 -39.24 -4.03
C LYS A 243 19.64 -40.55 -3.80
N ASN A 244 19.72 -41.44 -4.80
CA ASN A 244 20.53 -42.66 -4.74
C ASN A 244 22.02 -42.41 -5.01
N GLY A 245 22.44 -41.16 -5.19
CA GLY A 245 23.80 -40.75 -5.47
C GLY A 245 24.20 -40.76 -6.94
N ASN A 246 23.32 -41.18 -7.84
CA ASN A 246 23.54 -41.00 -9.28
C ASN A 246 23.57 -39.50 -9.65
N ARG A 247 24.28 -39.18 -10.74
CA ARG A 247 24.29 -37.81 -11.29
C ARG A 247 24.28 -37.89 -12.82
N TYR A 248 23.30 -37.22 -13.42
CA TYR A 248 23.29 -37.02 -14.87
C TYR A 248 23.79 -35.63 -15.21
N GLU A 249 24.60 -35.49 -16.25
CA GLU A 249 25.07 -34.24 -16.80
C GLU A 249 24.92 -34.28 -18.32
N GLY A 250 24.05 -33.40 -18.87
CA GLY A 250 23.73 -33.48 -20.28
C GLY A 250 22.62 -32.53 -20.73
N ASP A 251 22.01 -32.91 -21.85
CA ASP A 251 20.90 -32.16 -22.46
C ASP A 251 19.59 -32.60 -21.84
N PHE A 252 18.69 -31.62 -21.69
CA PHE A 252 17.31 -31.78 -21.23
C PHE A 252 16.34 -31.11 -22.21
N VAL A 253 15.17 -31.72 -22.39
CA VAL A 253 14.03 -31.12 -23.10
C VAL A 253 12.78 -31.44 -22.30
N ASN A 254 12.02 -30.38 -21.92
CA ASN A 254 10.78 -30.48 -21.16
C ASN A 254 10.88 -31.35 -19.90
N GLY A 255 12.00 -31.28 -19.19
CA GLY A 255 12.24 -32.01 -17.96
C GLY A 255 12.84 -33.43 -18.13
N CYS A 256 12.89 -33.97 -19.33
CA CYS A 256 13.46 -35.30 -19.62
C CYS A 256 14.89 -35.19 -20.11
N LYS A 257 15.71 -36.19 -19.79
CA LYS A 257 17.04 -36.36 -20.42
C LYS A 257 16.88 -36.61 -21.90
N GLU A 258 17.51 -35.76 -22.71
CA GLU A 258 17.41 -35.79 -24.17
C GLU A 258 18.77 -35.47 -24.77
N GLY A 259 19.08 -35.96 -26.00
CA GLY A 259 20.31 -35.65 -26.68
C GLY A 259 21.54 -36.33 -26.09
N TYR A 260 22.61 -35.57 -25.83
CA TYR A 260 23.91 -36.14 -25.38
C TYR A 260 24.14 -35.87 -23.87
N GLY A 261 24.53 -36.92 -23.12
CA GLY A 261 24.82 -36.77 -21.69
C GLY A 261 25.54 -37.95 -21.09
N THR A 262 25.93 -37.76 -19.83
CA THR A 262 26.64 -38.79 -19.04
C THR A 262 25.91 -39.02 -17.71
N MET A 263 25.60 -40.28 -17.43
CA MET A 263 25.15 -40.76 -16.12
C MET A 263 26.37 -41.24 -15.35
N TYR A 264 26.62 -40.72 -14.18
CA TYR A 264 27.64 -41.16 -13.23
C TYR A 264 26.97 -41.94 -12.11
N TYR A 265 27.58 -43.07 -11.72
CA TYR A 265 27.11 -43.94 -10.65
C TYR A 265 28.04 -43.84 -9.41
N PRO A 266 27.53 -44.07 -8.19
CA PRO A 266 28.34 -44.01 -6.96
C PRO A 266 29.53 -44.98 -6.89
N ASP A 267 29.45 -46.07 -7.64
CA ASP A 267 30.52 -47.06 -7.72
C ASP A 267 31.66 -46.71 -8.71
N GLY A 268 31.58 -45.49 -9.29
CA GLY A 268 32.56 -44.95 -10.23
C GLY A 268 32.35 -45.33 -11.69
N ARG A 269 31.33 -46.13 -12.00
CA ARG A 269 30.90 -46.36 -13.40
C ARG A 269 30.24 -45.13 -13.98
N TYR A 270 30.21 -45.08 -15.32
CA TYR A 270 29.46 -44.05 -16.06
C TYR A 270 28.98 -44.61 -17.40
N ASP A 271 27.82 -44.06 -17.88
CA ASP A 271 27.29 -44.27 -19.21
C ASP A 271 27.26 -42.94 -19.95
N THR A 272 27.96 -42.83 -21.07
CA THR A 272 28.07 -41.65 -21.90
C THR A 272 27.53 -41.95 -23.28
N GLY A 273 26.58 -41.15 -23.79
CA GLY A 273 26.01 -41.38 -25.10
C GLY A 273 24.71 -40.60 -25.32
N ARG A 274 23.86 -41.11 -26.17
CA ARG A 274 22.57 -40.51 -26.50
C ARG A 274 21.48 -40.95 -25.52
N TRP A 275 20.60 -40.01 -25.20
CA TRP A 275 19.44 -40.17 -24.34
C TRP A 275 18.18 -39.74 -25.12
N HIS A 276 17.08 -40.42 -24.92
CA HIS A 276 15.78 -40.09 -25.45
C HIS A 276 14.69 -40.47 -24.42
N ASP A 277 13.84 -39.50 -24.06
CA ASP A 277 12.82 -39.66 -23.03
C ASP A 277 13.33 -40.42 -21.79
N ASP A 278 14.39 -39.89 -21.18
CA ASP A 278 15.08 -40.46 -19.99
C ASP A 278 15.79 -41.79 -20.19
N ASN A 279 15.70 -42.43 -21.35
CA ASN A 279 16.32 -43.73 -21.63
C ASN A 279 17.67 -43.57 -22.32
N PHE A 280 18.62 -44.37 -21.89
CA PHE A 280 19.95 -44.47 -22.53
C PHE A 280 19.86 -45.29 -23.81
N MET A 281 20.30 -44.70 -24.92
CA MET A 281 20.22 -45.29 -26.27
C MET A 281 21.57 -45.85 -26.77
N GLY A 282 22.69 -45.61 -26.02
CA GLY A 282 24.04 -46.00 -26.37
C GLY A 282 24.90 -44.89 -26.93
#